data_3ebb1c15535e1f584a559e3584d5ce2a
#
_entry.id   3ebb1c15535e1f584a559e3584d5ce2a
#
_cell.length_a   1.000
_cell.length_b   1.000
_cell.length_c   1.000
_cell.angle_alpha   90.00
_cell.angle_beta   90.00
_cell.angle_gamma   90.00
#
_symmetry.space_group_name_H-M   'P 1'
#
loop_
_entity.id
_entity.type
_entity.pdbx_description
1 polymer ?
#
loop_
_entity_poly.entity_id
_entity_poly.type
_entity_poly.pdbx_seq_one_letter_code
_entity_poly.pdbx_strand_id
1 'polypeptide(L)'
;MIRRPPRSTLSSSSAASDVYKRQVYLVVRWSKRDKINTDIAYDVALWGILGGIIGARLMHVFDNLAYYLEFPSKIFMVWSGGIGFLGGMIGGILVGGLYAKYMKYPVGKIADYAAPAMAIAHIIGRIGDIWNGEHLSIPTSLPWGWVFSHPDSPGRKGAERLFGDPNIAVHPVVVYEMIWNAFIVLFLFKSRNKFNFDGSLWIIYMFLYSIGRFIIQFMRMDDVKFTIFNLDIQEAHIVTFSLFVISTILMILFVRSKDNNQTKPEAKKVLTGRRKKLNRQSSN
;
A
#
# COMPACT_ATOMS: atom_id res chain seq x y z
N MET A 1 -32.84 -13.87 22.58
CA MET A 1 -31.56 -14.58 22.60
C MET A 1 -30.53 -13.71 21.89
N ILE A 2 -29.71 -12.98 22.63
CA ILE A 2 -28.64 -12.13 22.06
C ILE A 2 -27.51 -13.06 21.66
N ARG A 3 -27.30 -13.27 20.36
CA ARG A 3 -26.14 -14.01 19.86
C ARG A 3 -24.88 -13.18 20.18
N ARG A 4 -24.01 -13.72 21.02
CA ARG A 4 -22.66 -13.15 21.23
C ARG A 4 -21.97 -13.09 19.86
N PRO A 5 -21.33 -11.97 19.49
CA PRO A 5 -20.55 -11.91 18.26
C PRO A 5 -19.43 -12.96 18.33
N PRO A 6 -19.08 -13.61 17.21
CA PRO A 6 -18.05 -14.63 17.20
C PRO A 6 -16.73 -14.06 17.76
N ARG A 7 -16.03 -14.84 18.56
CA ARG A 7 -14.75 -14.49 19.20
C ARG A 7 -13.67 -13.95 18.23
N SER A 8 -13.84 -14.21 16.93
CA SER A 8 -12.97 -13.74 15.86
C SER A 8 -12.90 -12.22 15.72
N THR A 9 -13.96 -11.46 16.04
CA THR A 9 -13.99 -9.99 15.89
C THR A 9 -13.17 -9.26 16.95
N LEU A 10 -13.05 -9.82 18.16
CA LEU A 10 -12.23 -9.23 19.23
C LEU A 10 -10.72 -9.48 19.01
N SER A 11 -10.35 -10.65 18.44
CA SER A 11 -8.95 -10.95 18.14
C SER A 11 -8.44 -10.17 16.91
N SER A 12 -9.29 -9.94 15.90
CA SER A 12 -8.94 -9.16 14.73
C SER A 12 -8.75 -7.68 15.04
N SER A 13 -9.55 -7.09 15.94
CA SER A 13 -9.41 -5.69 16.32
C SER A 13 -8.14 -5.42 17.15
N SER A 14 -7.75 -6.37 18.03
CA SER A 14 -6.50 -6.27 18.80
C SER A 14 -5.27 -6.45 17.89
N ALA A 15 -5.31 -7.42 16.96
CA ALA A 15 -4.24 -7.62 15.99
C ALA A 15 -4.06 -6.40 15.07
N ALA A 16 -5.16 -5.81 14.58
CA ALA A 16 -5.11 -4.58 13.80
C ALA A 16 -4.48 -3.42 14.59
N SER A 17 -4.86 -3.23 15.85
CA SER A 17 -4.26 -2.22 16.73
C SER A 17 -2.75 -2.41 16.90
N ASP A 18 -2.29 -3.65 17.06
CA ASP A 18 -0.86 -3.93 17.22
C ASP A 18 -0.07 -3.73 15.91
N VAL A 19 -0.69 -3.98 14.76
CA VAL A 19 -0.12 -3.66 13.44
C VAL A 19 0.12 -2.16 13.33
N TYR A 20 -0.87 -1.32 13.62
CA TYR A 20 -0.73 0.14 13.58
C TYR A 20 0.34 0.65 14.54
N LYS A 21 0.39 0.15 15.76
CA LYS A 21 1.42 0.52 16.75
C LYS A 21 2.82 0.21 16.25
N ARG A 22 3.03 -0.97 15.63
CA ARG A 22 4.32 -1.37 15.07
C ARG A 22 4.72 -0.55 13.86
N GLN A 23 3.77 -0.19 12.99
CA GLN A 23 4.02 0.72 11.87
C GLN A 23 4.52 2.08 12.34
N VAL A 24 3.79 2.71 13.26
CA VAL A 24 4.17 4.01 13.83
C VAL A 24 5.52 3.92 14.55
N TYR A 25 5.77 2.85 15.31
CA TYR A 25 7.05 2.62 15.97
C TYR A 25 8.22 2.55 14.99
N LEU A 26 8.08 1.85 13.85
CA LEU A 26 9.13 1.77 12.83
C LEU A 26 9.40 3.12 12.18
N VAL A 27 8.34 3.86 11.82
CA VAL A 27 8.47 5.20 11.25
C VAL A 27 9.19 6.13 12.24
N VAL A 28 8.79 6.12 13.50
CA VAL A 28 9.41 6.91 14.58
C VAL A 28 10.87 6.51 14.78
N ARG A 29 11.19 5.22 14.81
CA ARG A 29 12.57 4.74 14.96
C ARG A 29 13.47 5.20 13.81
N TRP A 30 12.96 5.24 12.60
CA TRP A 30 13.72 5.70 11.44
C TRP A 30 13.87 7.22 11.41
N SER A 31 12.83 7.98 11.76
CA SER A 31 12.91 9.44 11.86
C SER A 31 13.90 9.89 12.94
N LYS A 32 13.96 9.20 14.09
CA LYS A 32 14.97 9.46 15.13
C LYS A 32 16.39 9.29 14.61
N ARG A 33 16.66 8.25 13.84
CA ARG A 33 17.98 7.98 13.25
C ARG A 33 18.42 9.10 12.33
N ASP A 34 17.50 9.69 11.58
CA ASP A 34 17.78 10.78 10.63
C ASP A 34 17.61 12.16 11.26
N LYS A 35 17.50 12.23 12.62
CA LYS A 35 17.34 13.47 13.40
C LYS A 35 16.10 14.30 13.02
N ILE A 36 15.06 13.67 12.49
CA ILE A 36 13.78 14.31 12.25
C ILE A 36 12.95 14.23 13.52
N ASN A 37 12.24 15.30 13.85
CA ASN A 37 11.35 15.31 15.02
C ASN A 37 10.30 14.21 14.89
N THR A 38 10.20 13.37 15.91
CA THR A 38 9.28 12.22 15.93
C THR A 38 7.81 12.61 16.00
N ASP A 39 7.51 13.81 16.51
CA ASP A 39 6.15 14.32 16.61
C ASP A 39 5.51 14.45 15.21
N ILE A 40 6.33 14.81 14.21
CA ILE A 40 5.92 14.86 12.82
C ILE A 40 5.33 13.51 12.34
N ALA A 41 5.99 12.40 12.72
CA ALA A 41 5.55 11.08 12.33
C ALA A 41 4.20 10.70 12.99
N TYR A 42 4.01 11.08 14.25
CA TYR A 42 2.75 10.87 14.96
C TYR A 42 1.62 11.72 14.38
N ASP A 43 1.87 12.99 14.11
CA ASP A 43 0.88 13.91 13.54
C ASP A 43 0.41 13.42 12.16
N VAL A 44 1.35 13.09 11.26
CA VAL A 44 1.01 12.61 9.92
C VAL A 44 0.29 11.26 9.98
N ALA A 45 0.68 10.36 10.90
CA ALA A 45 -0.01 9.10 11.10
C ALA A 45 -1.45 9.30 11.60
N LEU A 46 -1.66 10.21 12.55
CA LEU A 46 -2.99 10.54 13.08
C LEU A 46 -3.92 11.04 11.97
N TRP A 47 -3.47 12.03 11.21
CA TRP A 47 -4.25 12.58 10.08
C TRP A 47 -4.43 11.56 8.97
N GLY A 48 -3.43 10.71 8.71
CA GLY A 48 -3.53 9.59 7.78
C GLY A 48 -4.58 8.57 8.20
N ILE A 49 -4.66 8.22 9.50
CA ILE A 49 -5.68 7.31 10.03
C ILE A 49 -7.08 7.92 9.89
N LEU A 50 -7.25 9.18 10.26
CA LEU A 50 -8.54 9.88 10.13
C LEU A 50 -8.98 9.95 8.66
N GLY A 51 -8.06 10.33 7.77
CA GLY A 51 -8.31 10.33 6.31
C GLY A 51 -8.62 8.95 5.76
N GLY A 52 -7.95 7.93 6.28
CA GLY A 52 -8.18 6.53 5.92
C GLY A 52 -9.58 6.04 6.30
N ILE A 53 -10.04 6.33 7.52
CA ILE A 53 -11.38 5.96 7.98
C ILE A 53 -12.45 6.65 7.12
N ILE A 54 -12.30 7.95 6.88
CA ILE A 54 -13.24 8.74 6.07
C ILE A 54 -13.23 8.23 4.62
N GLY A 55 -12.06 8.04 4.03
CA GLY A 55 -11.93 7.56 2.65
C GLY A 55 -12.49 6.15 2.46
N ALA A 56 -12.24 5.24 3.40
CA ALA A 56 -12.78 3.88 3.39
C ALA A 56 -14.32 3.89 3.40
N ARG A 57 -14.89 4.76 4.21
CA ARG A 57 -16.35 4.93 4.28
C ARG A 57 -16.92 5.54 3.01
N LEU A 58 -16.33 6.61 2.52
CA LEU A 58 -16.76 7.26 1.29
C LEU A 58 -16.77 6.30 0.10
N MET A 59 -15.71 5.50 -0.07
CA MET A 59 -15.64 4.51 -1.15
C MET A 59 -16.77 3.50 -1.06
N HIS A 60 -17.03 2.96 0.13
CA HIS A 60 -18.16 2.03 0.34
C HIS A 60 -19.51 2.67 0.07
N VAL A 61 -19.69 3.95 0.42
CA VAL A 61 -20.92 4.71 0.12
C VAL A 61 -21.09 4.87 -1.39
N PHE A 62 -20.02 5.19 -2.12
CA PHE A 62 -20.07 5.30 -3.58
C PHE A 62 -20.37 3.97 -4.26
N ASP A 63 -19.80 2.87 -3.78
CA ASP A 63 -20.04 1.52 -4.31
C ASP A 63 -21.49 1.06 -4.10
N ASN A 64 -22.17 1.61 -3.08
CA ASN A 64 -23.54 1.26 -2.70
C ASN A 64 -24.47 2.48 -2.70
N LEU A 65 -24.30 3.39 -3.65
CA LEU A 65 -24.95 4.70 -3.65
C LEU A 65 -26.48 4.61 -3.57
N ALA A 66 -27.11 3.67 -4.29
CA ALA A 66 -28.57 3.49 -4.30
C ALA A 66 -29.12 3.23 -2.87
N TYR A 67 -28.43 2.35 -2.12
CA TYR A 67 -28.79 2.04 -0.73
C TYR A 67 -28.67 3.27 0.20
N TYR A 68 -27.59 4.05 0.03
CA TYR A 68 -27.36 5.21 0.90
C TYR A 68 -28.19 6.43 0.53
N LEU A 69 -28.70 6.52 -0.69
CA LEU A 69 -29.71 7.52 -1.06
C LEU A 69 -31.06 7.23 -0.39
N GLU A 70 -31.40 5.95 -0.21
CA GLU A 70 -32.61 5.54 0.52
C GLU A 70 -32.46 5.70 2.04
N PHE A 71 -31.25 5.46 2.58
CA PHE A 71 -30.97 5.52 4.02
C PHE A 71 -29.78 6.46 4.36
N PRO A 72 -29.90 7.80 4.19
CA PRO A 72 -28.77 8.73 4.33
C PRO A 72 -28.11 8.73 5.71
N SER A 73 -28.87 8.48 6.77
CA SER A 73 -28.33 8.42 8.15
C SER A 73 -27.27 7.33 8.34
N LYS A 74 -27.35 6.25 7.55
CA LYS A 74 -26.40 5.13 7.62
C LYS A 74 -25.02 5.46 7.04
N ILE A 75 -24.88 6.58 6.31
CA ILE A 75 -23.58 7.04 5.79
C ILE A 75 -22.57 7.21 6.93
N PHE A 76 -23.00 7.71 8.09
CA PHE A 76 -22.13 7.99 9.23
C PHE A 76 -21.92 6.79 10.16
N MET A 77 -22.63 5.69 9.95
CA MET A 77 -22.57 4.51 10.81
C MET A 77 -21.39 3.58 10.43
N VAL A 78 -20.15 4.04 10.66
CA VAL A 78 -18.93 3.26 10.36
C VAL A 78 -18.79 1.98 11.18
N TRP A 79 -19.41 1.94 12.37
CA TRP A 79 -19.42 0.78 13.28
C TRP A 79 -20.31 -0.38 12.82
N SER A 80 -21.19 -0.15 11.86
CA SER A 80 -22.04 -1.20 11.27
C SER A 80 -21.34 -1.99 10.16
N GLY A 81 -20.07 -1.70 9.91
CA GLY A 81 -19.30 -2.28 8.79
C GLY A 81 -19.45 -1.46 7.50
N GLY A 82 -19.00 -2.03 6.40
CA GLY A 82 -19.02 -1.36 5.10
C GLY A 82 -17.90 -0.32 4.97
N ILE A 83 -16.67 -0.81 4.78
CA ILE A 83 -15.48 0.00 4.54
C ILE A 83 -14.78 -0.53 3.29
N GLY A 84 -14.40 0.38 2.38
CA GLY A 84 -13.66 0.06 1.16
C GLY A 84 -12.15 0.22 1.40
N PHE A 85 -11.37 -0.85 1.22
CA PHE A 85 -9.91 -0.81 1.42
C PHE A 85 -9.23 0.24 0.55
N LEU A 86 -9.59 0.32 -0.72
CA LEU A 86 -9.00 1.28 -1.67
C LEU A 86 -9.26 2.74 -1.24
N GLY A 87 -10.48 3.04 -0.82
CA GLY A 87 -10.83 4.36 -0.27
C GLY A 87 -10.02 4.71 0.97
N GLY A 88 -9.80 3.72 1.85
CA GLY A 88 -8.97 3.89 3.04
C GLY A 88 -7.52 4.21 2.70
N MET A 89 -6.94 3.51 1.76
CA MET A 89 -5.58 3.75 1.29
C MET A 89 -5.43 5.14 0.66
N ILE A 90 -6.31 5.49 -0.26
CA ILE A 90 -6.30 6.80 -0.95
C ILE A 90 -6.52 7.93 0.06
N GLY A 91 -7.55 7.83 0.91
CA GLY A 91 -7.86 8.84 1.92
C GLY A 91 -6.73 9.05 2.91
N GLY A 92 -6.10 7.97 3.38
CA GLY A 92 -4.96 8.03 4.28
C GLY A 92 -3.74 8.73 3.67
N ILE A 93 -3.39 8.37 2.44
CA ILE A 93 -2.26 8.99 1.71
C ILE A 93 -2.54 10.46 1.42
N LEU A 94 -3.76 10.78 0.95
CA LEU A 94 -4.12 12.16 0.61
C LEU A 94 -4.13 13.07 1.85
N VAL A 95 -4.86 12.69 2.90
CA VAL A 95 -5.01 13.54 4.08
C VAL A 95 -3.68 13.65 4.84
N GLY A 96 -2.97 12.53 5.06
CA GLY A 96 -1.65 12.55 5.69
C GLY A 96 -0.62 13.35 4.89
N GLY A 97 -0.61 13.18 3.57
CA GLY A 97 0.28 13.92 2.66
C GLY A 97 -0.04 15.43 2.58
N LEU A 98 -1.32 15.78 2.51
CA LEU A 98 -1.76 17.18 2.54
C LEU A 98 -1.43 17.85 3.87
N TYR A 99 -1.65 17.17 4.99
CA TYR A 99 -1.26 17.67 6.31
C TYR A 99 0.24 17.89 6.40
N ALA A 100 1.05 16.92 5.98
CA ALA A 100 2.50 17.05 5.95
C ALA A 100 2.96 18.24 5.10
N LYS A 101 2.34 18.44 3.93
CA LYS A 101 2.61 19.58 3.04
C LYS A 101 2.21 20.92 3.68
N TYR A 102 1.03 20.99 4.31
CA TYR A 102 0.54 22.17 5.01
C TYR A 102 1.48 22.60 6.13
N MET A 103 1.94 21.63 6.93
CA MET A 103 2.90 21.85 8.01
C MET A 103 4.35 22.05 7.52
N LYS A 104 4.58 22.05 6.20
CA LYS A 104 5.92 22.15 5.57
C LYS A 104 6.87 21.03 5.98
N TYR A 105 6.34 19.85 6.30
CA TYR A 105 7.15 18.67 6.61
C TYR A 105 7.72 18.03 5.34
N PRO A 106 8.86 17.35 5.40
CA PRO A 106 9.48 16.71 4.24
C PRO A 106 8.67 15.46 3.81
N VAL A 107 7.62 15.67 3.00
CA VAL A 107 6.66 14.63 2.58
C VAL A 107 7.35 13.40 2.00
N GLY A 108 8.36 13.59 1.13
CA GLY A 108 9.10 12.50 0.53
C GLY A 108 9.82 11.63 1.56
N LYS A 109 10.49 12.24 2.55
CA LYS A 109 11.16 11.49 3.63
C LYS A 109 10.18 10.72 4.50
N ILE A 110 9.03 11.33 4.82
CA ILE A 110 7.99 10.65 5.60
C ILE A 110 7.46 9.45 4.82
N ALA A 111 7.22 9.59 3.52
CA ALA A 111 6.82 8.49 2.65
C ALA A 111 7.88 7.38 2.60
N ASP A 112 9.17 7.72 2.55
CA ASP A 112 10.27 6.74 2.59
C ASP A 112 10.31 5.93 3.89
N TYR A 113 9.97 6.55 5.04
CA TYR A 113 9.85 5.81 6.30
C TYR A 113 8.59 4.95 6.34
N ALA A 114 7.51 5.39 5.70
CA ALA A 114 6.27 4.62 5.63
C ALA A 114 6.40 3.38 4.75
N ALA A 115 7.22 3.39 3.69
CA ALA A 115 7.34 2.30 2.74
C ALA A 115 7.63 0.92 3.39
N PRO A 116 8.69 0.71 4.18
CA PRO A 116 8.94 -0.57 4.81
C PRO A 116 7.93 -0.89 5.92
N ALA A 117 7.40 0.13 6.59
CA ALA A 117 6.35 -0.05 7.58
C ALA A 117 5.06 -0.61 6.95
N MET A 118 4.68 -0.11 5.77
CA MET A 118 3.55 -0.63 4.99
C MET A 118 3.78 -2.07 4.52
N ALA A 119 4.96 -2.39 4.00
CA ALA A 119 5.28 -3.75 3.57
C ALA A 119 5.23 -4.76 4.74
N ILE A 120 5.73 -4.38 5.93
CA ILE A 120 5.62 -5.21 7.14
C ILE A 120 4.16 -5.34 7.58
N ALA A 121 3.38 -4.27 7.49
CA ALA A 121 1.96 -4.31 7.82
C ALA A 121 1.18 -5.26 6.90
N HIS A 122 1.49 -5.30 5.63
CA HIS A 122 0.91 -6.27 4.71
C HIS A 122 1.21 -7.71 5.16
N ILE A 123 2.45 -8.02 5.56
CA ILE A 123 2.79 -9.36 6.08
C ILE A 123 1.94 -9.69 7.30
N ILE A 124 1.85 -8.77 8.27
CA ILE A 124 1.10 -9.01 9.51
C ILE A 124 -0.40 -9.13 9.22
N GLY A 125 -0.96 -8.30 8.32
CA GLY A 125 -2.35 -8.40 7.90
C GLY A 125 -2.68 -9.77 7.30
N ARG A 126 -1.76 -10.32 6.48
CA ARG A 126 -1.92 -11.66 5.89
C ARG A 126 -1.94 -12.79 6.91
N ILE A 127 -1.32 -12.62 8.07
CA ILE A 127 -1.46 -13.59 9.18
C ILE A 127 -2.92 -13.61 9.66
N GLY A 128 -3.60 -12.45 9.70
CA GLY A 128 -5.03 -12.37 10.01
C GLY A 128 -5.89 -13.09 8.98
N ASP A 129 -5.60 -12.94 7.68
CA ASP A 129 -6.31 -13.62 6.60
C ASP A 129 -6.17 -15.15 6.70
N ILE A 130 -4.97 -15.65 7.06
CA ILE A 130 -4.74 -17.07 7.33
C ILE A 130 -5.63 -17.55 8.48
N TRP A 131 -5.68 -16.78 9.57
CA TRP A 131 -6.47 -17.14 10.74
C TRP A 131 -7.96 -17.16 10.46
N ASN A 132 -8.44 -16.23 9.63
CA ASN A 132 -9.84 -16.17 9.22
C ASN A 132 -10.20 -17.19 8.13
N GLY A 133 -9.21 -17.80 7.47
CA GLY A 133 -9.43 -18.70 6.34
C GLY A 133 -10.01 -17.99 5.12
N GLU A 134 -9.50 -16.79 4.82
CA GLU A 134 -9.94 -15.95 3.70
C GLU A 134 -9.12 -16.19 2.43
N HIS A 135 -9.59 -15.61 1.31
CA HIS A 135 -8.90 -15.57 0.02
C HIS A 135 -8.75 -16.93 -0.67
N LEU A 136 -9.89 -17.43 -1.14
CA LEU A 136 -9.92 -18.60 -2.02
C LEU A 136 -9.10 -18.31 -3.30
N SER A 137 -8.47 -19.36 -3.80
CA SER A 137 -7.62 -19.33 -4.98
C SER A 137 -7.88 -20.54 -5.86
N ILE A 138 -7.26 -20.55 -7.04
CA ILE A 138 -7.39 -21.65 -7.99
C ILE A 138 -6.88 -22.97 -7.39
N PRO A 139 -7.50 -24.12 -7.74
CA PRO A 139 -7.06 -25.43 -7.29
C PRO A 139 -5.63 -25.74 -7.71
N THR A 140 -4.95 -26.58 -6.90
CA THR A 140 -3.58 -27.00 -7.19
C THR A 140 -3.32 -28.42 -6.77
N SER A 141 -2.46 -29.12 -7.52
CA SER A 141 -1.92 -30.44 -7.16
C SER A 141 -0.53 -30.34 -6.49
N LEU A 142 -0.03 -29.15 -6.22
CA LEU A 142 1.29 -28.96 -5.61
C LEU A 142 1.31 -29.48 -4.18
N PRO A 143 2.46 -30.02 -3.71
CA PRO A 143 2.55 -30.64 -2.38
C PRO A 143 2.36 -29.67 -1.20
N TRP A 144 2.41 -28.36 -1.46
CA TRP A 144 2.13 -27.31 -0.49
C TRP A 144 0.75 -26.66 -0.68
N GLY A 145 -0.15 -27.31 -1.44
CA GLY A 145 -1.54 -26.89 -1.57
C GLY A 145 -2.20 -26.78 -0.20
N TRP A 146 -3.05 -25.76 -0.05
CA TRP A 146 -3.71 -25.44 1.22
C TRP A 146 -5.17 -25.89 1.18
N VAL A 147 -5.63 -26.55 2.24
CA VAL A 147 -7.03 -26.94 2.42
C VAL A 147 -7.62 -26.13 3.59
N PHE A 148 -8.75 -25.49 3.36
CA PHE A 148 -9.47 -24.78 4.42
C PHE A 148 -10.23 -25.77 5.29
N SER A 149 -9.75 -26.04 6.51
CA SER A 149 -10.32 -27.08 7.39
C SER A 149 -11.51 -26.60 8.23
N HIS A 150 -11.54 -25.29 8.61
CA HIS A 150 -12.59 -24.77 9.47
C HIS A 150 -13.93 -24.64 8.73
N PRO A 151 -15.05 -25.20 9.23
CA PRO A 151 -16.34 -25.20 8.54
C PRO A 151 -16.87 -23.80 8.19
N ASP A 152 -16.61 -22.82 9.05
CA ASP A 152 -17.09 -21.45 8.89
C ASP A 152 -16.16 -20.54 8.10
N SER A 153 -14.98 -21.02 7.67
CA SER A 153 -14.07 -20.20 6.91
C SER A 153 -14.67 -19.79 5.55
N PRO A 154 -14.50 -18.51 5.13
CA PRO A 154 -14.95 -18.06 3.81
C PRO A 154 -14.35 -18.86 2.67
N GLY A 155 -13.06 -19.25 2.79
CA GLY A 155 -12.37 -20.05 1.79
C GLY A 155 -12.98 -21.42 1.60
N ARG A 156 -13.36 -22.15 2.69
CA ARG A 156 -14.04 -23.44 2.61
C ARG A 156 -15.41 -23.34 1.97
N LYS A 157 -16.23 -22.37 2.41
CA LYS A 157 -17.56 -22.11 1.83
C LYS A 157 -17.48 -21.72 0.35
N GLY A 158 -16.46 -20.95 0.00
CA GLY A 158 -16.16 -20.61 -1.38
C GLY A 158 -15.75 -21.81 -2.23
N ALA A 159 -14.89 -22.69 -1.69
CA ALA A 159 -14.45 -23.92 -2.35
C ALA A 159 -15.62 -24.85 -2.63
N GLU A 160 -16.48 -25.08 -1.63
CA GLU A 160 -17.70 -25.87 -1.78
C GLU A 160 -18.63 -25.27 -2.86
N ARG A 161 -18.85 -23.95 -2.84
CA ARG A 161 -19.73 -23.27 -3.80
C ARG A 161 -19.19 -23.29 -5.23
N LEU A 162 -17.89 -23.10 -5.43
CA LEU A 162 -17.29 -22.93 -6.76
C LEU A 162 -16.78 -24.23 -7.37
N PHE A 163 -16.30 -25.16 -6.55
CA PHE A 163 -15.69 -26.41 -7.02
C PHE A 163 -16.47 -27.67 -6.62
N GLY A 164 -17.52 -27.53 -5.79
CA GLY A 164 -18.29 -28.65 -5.29
C GLY A 164 -17.56 -29.52 -4.24
N ASP A 165 -16.32 -29.19 -3.88
CA ASP A 165 -15.51 -29.89 -2.89
C ASP A 165 -14.93 -28.91 -1.86
N PRO A 166 -15.41 -28.97 -0.60
CA PRO A 166 -14.90 -28.10 0.45
C PRO A 166 -13.46 -28.43 0.91
N ASN A 167 -12.94 -29.61 0.51
CA ASN A 167 -11.60 -30.06 0.88
C ASN A 167 -10.58 -29.95 -0.27
N ILE A 168 -10.94 -29.30 -1.37
CA ILE A 168 -10.03 -29.09 -2.49
C ILE A 168 -8.79 -28.32 -2.06
N ALA A 169 -7.61 -28.79 -2.50
CA ALA A 169 -6.35 -28.08 -2.28
C ALA A 169 -6.22 -26.90 -3.25
N VAL A 170 -5.90 -25.73 -2.74
CA VAL A 170 -5.76 -24.49 -3.50
C VAL A 170 -4.38 -23.86 -3.28
N HIS A 171 -3.97 -22.95 -4.17
CA HIS A 171 -2.73 -22.21 -3.99
C HIS A 171 -2.76 -21.35 -2.71
N PRO A 172 -1.75 -21.38 -1.82
CA PRO A 172 -1.68 -20.54 -0.62
C PRO A 172 -1.27 -19.10 -1.00
N VAL A 173 -2.12 -18.39 -1.74
CA VAL A 173 -1.84 -17.04 -2.26
C VAL A 173 -1.48 -16.04 -1.18
N VAL A 174 -2.04 -16.18 0.00
CA VAL A 174 -1.73 -15.37 1.17
C VAL A 174 -0.26 -15.51 1.56
N VAL A 175 0.27 -16.75 1.53
CA VAL A 175 1.68 -17.04 1.83
C VAL A 175 2.59 -16.46 0.73
N TYR A 176 2.19 -16.57 -0.53
CA TYR A 176 2.95 -15.97 -1.64
C TYR A 176 3.06 -14.45 -1.50
N GLU A 177 1.97 -13.79 -1.12
CA GLU A 177 1.98 -12.36 -0.83
C GLU A 177 2.87 -12.01 0.37
N MET A 178 2.89 -12.84 1.42
CA MET A 178 3.78 -12.63 2.57
C MET A 178 5.25 -12.72 2.17
N ILE A 179 5.62 -13.75 1.39
CA ILE A 179 7.00 -13.95 0.90
C ILE A 179 7.42 -12.77 0.02
N TRP A 180 6.55 -12.33 -0.89
CA TRP A 180 6.82 -11.18 -1.75
C TRP A 180 7.02 -9.89 -0.95
N ASN A 181 6.14 -9.61 0.02
CA ASN A 181 6.31 -8.45 0.89
C ASN A 181 7.55 -8.54 1.78
N ALA A 182 7.93 -9.74 2.25
CA ALA A 182 9.18 -9.94 2.96
C ALA A 182 10.41 -9.63 2.08
N PHE A 183 10.39 -10.05 0.81
CA PHE A 183 11.40 -9.65 -0.17
C PHE A 183 11.47 -8.13 -0.32
N ILE A 184 10.32 -7.46 -0.47
CA ILE A 184 10.26 -5.99 -0.56
C ILE A 184 10.87 -5.34 0.68
N VAL A 185 10.53 -5.81 1.88
CA VAL A 185 11.10 -5.30 3.15
C VAL A 185 12.63 -5.40 3.12
N LEU A 186 13.17 -6.58 2.82
CA LEU A 186 14.61 -6.80 2.76
C LEU A 186 15.29 -5.91 1.71
N PHE A 187 14.67 -5.78 0.55
CA PHE A 187 15.16 -4.91 -0.52
C PHE A 187 15.21 -3.44 -0.10
N LEU A 188 14.14 -2.92 0.51
CA LEU A 188 14.06 -1.53 0.98
C LEU A 188 15.09 -1.26 2.09
N PHE A 189 15.27 -2.18 3.04
CA PHE A 189 16.30 -2.03 4.08
C PHE A 189 17.72 -1.99 3.50
N LYS A 190 18.04 -2.87 2.54
CA LYS A 190 19.35 -2.91 1.87
C LYS A 190 19.58 -1.70 0.97
N SER A 191 18.52 -1.13 0.41
CA SER A 191 18.57 -0.04 -0.56
C SER A 191 18.44 1.35 0.05
N ARG A 192 18.18 1.45 1.38
CA ARG A 192 17.89 2.70 2.08
C ARG A 192 18.87 3.84 1.81
N ASN A 193 20.16 3.55 1.76
CA ASN A 193 21.23 4.57 1.61
C ASN A 193 21.70 4.73 0.15
N LYS A 194 21.07 4.04 -0.81
CA LYS A 194 21.53 4.04 -2.21
C LYS A 194 20.85 5.14 -3.04
N PHE A 195 19.70 5.59 -2.61
CA PHE A 195 18.92 6.59 -3.34
C PHE A 195 19.02 7.94 -2.65
N ASN A 196 19.34 8.97 -3.43
CA ASN A 196 19.68 10.31 -2.92
C ASN A 196 18.53 11.32 -3.04
N PHE A 197 17.29 10.86 -3.24
CA PHE A 197 16.13 11.76 -3.29
C PHE A 197 15.01 11.30 -2.34
N ASP A 198 14.34 12.26 -1.75
CA ASP A 198 13.24 12.02 -0.83
C ASP A 198 12.02 11.45 -1.58
N GLY A 199 11.46 10.36 -1.10
CA GLY A 199 10.34 9.65 -1.73
C GLY A 199 10.75 8.45 -2.59
N SER A 200 12.05 8.19 -2.74
CA SER A 200 12.56 7.10 -3.59
C SER A 200 12.15 5.72 -3.11
N LEU A 201 12.24 5.45 -1.81
CA LEU A 201 11.87 4.16 -1.24
C LEU A 201 10.37 3.90 -1.35
N TRP A 202 9.56 4.96 -1.23
CA TRP A 202 8.12 4.86 -1.42
C TRP A 202 7.75 4.49 -2.86
N ILE A 203 8.38 5.14 -3.84
CA ILE A 203 8.13 4.87 -5.27
C ILE A 203 8.56 3.43 -5.60
N ILE A 204 9.72 2.99 -5.11
CA ILE A 204 10.21 1.62 -5.30
C ILE A 204 9.28 0.61 -4.63
N TYR A 205 8.79 0.91 -3.42
CA TYR A 205 7.80 0.08 -2.74
C TYR A 205 6.53 -0.08 -3.59
N MET A 206 5.94 1.00 -4.08
CA MET A 206 4.76 0.96 -4.94
C MET A 206 5.00 0.15 -6.21
N PHE A 207 6.16 0.34 -6.85
CA PHE A 207 6.55 -0.39 -8.04
C PHE A 207 6.66 -1.90 -7.79
N LEU A 208 7.42 -2.32 -6.79
CA LEU A 208 7.58 -3.73 -6.46
C LEU A 208 6.29 -4.38 -5.97
N TYR A 209 5.53 -3.67 -5.13
CA TYR A 209 4.25 -4.15 -4.63
C TYR A 209 3.26 -4.39 -5.78
N SER A 210 3.16 -3.45 -6.71
CA SER A 210 2.25 -3.55 -7.85
C SER A 210 2.55 -4.77 -8.73
N ILE A 211 3.83 -5.07 -8.99
CA ILE A 211 4.23 -6.25 -9.77
C ILE A 211 3.77 -7.53 -9.09
N GLY A 212 4.15 -7.73 -7.83
CA GLY A 212 3.82 -8.97 -7.12
C GLY A 212 2.33 -9.16 -6.94
N ARG A 213 1.63 -8.10 -6.57
CA ARG A 213 0.17 -8.14 -6.39
C ARG A 213 -0.56 -8.40 -7.71
N PHE A 214 -0.11 -7.81 -8.82
CA PHE A 214 -0.67 -8.06 -10.14
C PHE A 214 -0.53 -9.52 -10.55
N ILE A 215 0.66 -10.11 -10.39
CA ILE A 215 0.93 -11.51 -10.75
C ILE A 215 0.13 -12.47 -9.87
N ILE A 216 0.16 -12.29 -8.56
CA ILE A 216 -0.52 -13.17 -7.61
C ILE A 216 -2.04 -13.09 -7.77
N GLN A 217 -2.58 -11.95 -8.23
CA GLN A 217 -4.01 -11.76 -8.42
C GLN A 217 -4.63 -12.76 -9.42
N PHE A 218 -3.90 -13.20 -10.44
CA PHE A 218 -4.39 -14.22 -11.37
C PHE A 218 -4.66 -15.58 -10.70
N MET A 219 -4.08 -15.83 -9.54
CA MET A 219 -4.34 -17.05 -8.78
C MET A 219 -5.53 -16.93 -7.82
N ARG A 220 -6.08 -15.72 -7.63
CA ARG A 220 -7.17 -15.45 -6.67
C ARG A 220 -8.53 -15.60 -7.36
N MET A 221 -9.48 -16.10 -6.59
CA MET A 221 -10.87 -16.27 -7.02
C MET A 221 -11.75 -15.13 -6.51
N ASP A 222 -11.30 -13.88 -6.74
CA ASP A 222 -12.07 -12.67 -6.43
C ASP A 222 -13.05 -12.35 -7.56
N ASP A 223 -14.01 -11.43 -7.34
CA ASP A 223 -15.03 -11.08 -8.32
C ASP A 223 -14.42 -10.51 -9.62
N VAL A 224 -14.80 -11.11 -10.75
CA VAL A 224 -14.37 -10.71 -12.08
C VAL A 224 -15.18 -9.49 -12.53
N LYS A 225 -14.50 -8.43 -12.97
CA LYS A 225 -15.16 -7.23 -13.51
C LYS A 225 -15.43 -7.36 -15.02
N PHE A 226 -14.47 -7.89 -15.75
CA PHE A 226 -14.60 -8.18 -17.18
C PHE A 226 -13.52 -9.17 -17.64
N THR A 227 -13.78 -9.83 -18.78
CA THR A 227 -12.84 -10.80 -19.39
C THR A 227 -12.30 -10.24 -20.70
N ILE A 228 -10.95 -10.21 -20.84
CA ILE A 228 -10.25 -9.77 -22.06
C ILE A 228 -9.33 -10.90 -22.51
N PHE A 229 -9.43 -11.34 -23.74
CA PHE A 229 -8.60 -12.43 -24.31
C PHE A 229 -8.58 -13.69 -23.42
N ASN A 230 -9.73 -14.09 -22.88
CA ASN A 230 -9.87 -15.21 -21.91
C ASN A 230 -9.12 -15.02 -20.58
N LEU A 231 -8.69 -13.80 -20.25
CA LEU A 231 -8.15 -13.44 -18.95
C LEU A 231 -9.21 -12.71 -18.12
N ASP A 232 -9.49 -13.22 -16.95
CA ASP A 232 -10.43 -12.62 -16.01
C ASP A 232 -9.77 -11.46 -15.28
N ILE A 233 -10.25 -10.26 -15.59
CA ILE A 233 -9.73 -9.02 -15.02
C ILE A 233 -10.58 -8.64 -13.82
N GLN A 234 -9.94 -8.62 -12.66
CA GLN A 234 -10.50 -8.23 -11.39
C GLN A 234 -10.11 -6.78 -11.05
N GLU A 235 -10.81 -6.16 -10.14
CA GLU A 235 -10.54 -4.78 -9.72
C GLU A 235 -9.07 -4.57 -9.28
N ALA A 236 -8.52 -5.55 -8.57
CA ALA A 236 -7.14 -5.48 -8.11
C ALA A 236 -6.11 -5.44 -9.26
N HIS A 237 -6.39 -6.05 -10.42
CA HIS A 237 -5.52 -5.93 -11.61
C HIS A 237 -5.47 -4.48 -12.11
N ILE A 238 -6.62 -3.80 -12.18
CA ILE A 238 -6.71 -2.41 -12.65
C ILE A 238 -5.94 -1.48 -11.71
N VAL A 239 -6.17 -1.63 -10.41
CA VAL A 239 -5.51 -0.81 -9.38
C VAL A 239 -4.00 -1.01 -9.40
N THR A 240 -3.54 -2.27 -9.42
CA THR A 240 -2.10 -2.56 -9.38
C THR A 240 -1.40 -2.18 -10.67
N PHE A 241 -2.04 -2.35 -11.83
CA PHE A 241 -1.51 -1.86 -13.10
C PHE A 241 -1.38 -0.33 -13.10
N SER A 242 -2.40 0.38 -12.61
CA SER A 242 -2.35 1.85 -12.47
C SER A 242 -1.21 2.30 -11.56
N LEU A 243 -1.03 1.63 -10.41
CA LEU A 243 0.08 1.89 -9.50
C LEU A 243 1.45 1.62 -10.13
N PHE A 244 1.56 0.55 -10.94
CA PHE A 244 2.76 0.23 -11.70
C PHE A 244 3.12 1.35 -12.68
N VAL A 245 2.15 1.81 -13.47
CA VAL A 245 2.35 2.91 -14.43
C VAL A 245 2.74 4.20 -13.71
N ILE A 246 2.00 4.58 -12.67
CA ILE A 246 2.28 5.80 -11.90
C ILE A 246 3.67 5.75 -11.27
N SER A 247 4.03 4.65 -10.61
CA SER A 247 5.34 4.51 -9.97
C SER A 247 6.48 4.52 -10.98
N THR A 248 6.29 3.92 -12.17
CA THR A 248 7.25 3.94 -13.27
C THR A 248 7.46 5.36 -13.80
N ILE A 249 6.37 6.09 -14.04
CA ILE A 249 6.43 7.51 -14.49
C ILE A 249 7.17 8.36 -13.46
N LEU A 250 6.82 8.23 -12.18
CA LEU A 250 7.47 8.96 -11.10
C LEU A 250 8.98 8.64 -11.05
N MET A 251 9.36 7.37 -11.17
CA MET A 251 10.77 6.97 -11.19
C MET A 251 11.54 7.60 -12.35
N ILE A 252 10.96 7.62 -13.55
CA ILE A 252 11.56 8.26 -14.73
C ILE A 252 11.71 9.77 -14.53
N LEU A 253 10.67 10.44 -14.01
CA LEU A 253 10.69 11.88 -13.77
C LEU A 253 11.76 12.26 -12.73
N PHE A 254 11.90 11.47 -11.67
CA PHE A 254 12.92 11.72 -10.65
C PHE A 254 14.35 11.52 -11.18
N VAL A 255 14.58 10.47 -11.98
CA VAL A 255 15.90 10.24 -12.61
C VAL A 255 16.27 11.42 -13.53
N ARG A 256 15.34 11.84 -14.39
CA ARG A 256 15.55 12.99 -15.31
C ARG A 256 15.79 14.32 -14.56
N SER A 257 15.08 14.55 -13.47
CA SER A 257 15.25 15.75 -12.65
C SER A 257 16.65 15.84 -12.03
N LYS A 258 17.23 14.70 -11.67
CA LYS A 258 18.59 14.63 -11.13
C LYS A 258 19.64 14.99 -12.19
N ASP A 259 19.52 14.45 -13.40
CA ASP A 259 20.45 14.73 -14.50
C ASP A 259 20.44 16.22 -14.88
N ASN A 260 19.27 16.82 -14.93
CA ASN A 260 19.12 18.28 -15.21
C ASN A 260 19.73 19.17 -14.11
N ASN A 261 19.73 18.72 -12.85
CA ASN A 261 20.32 19.47 -11.74
C ASN A 261 21.85 19.31 -11.67
N GLN A 262 22.40 18.21 -12.16
CA GLN A 262 23.86 18.01 -12.23
C GLN A 262 24.50 18.79 -13.39
N THR A 263 23.79 18.96 -14.50
CA THR A 263 24.27 19.71 -15.67
C THR A 263 24.24 21.23 -15.48
N LYS A 264 23.34 21.79 -14.64
CA LYS A 264 23.24 23.23 -14.37
C LYS A 264 24.44 23.86 -13.63
N PRO A 265 25.11 23.25 -12.64
CA PRO A 265 26.21 23.88 -11.92
C PRO A 265 27.49 24.07 -12.76
N GLU A 266 27.81 23.14 -13.66
CA GLU A 266 29.00 23.23 -14.50
C GLU A 266 28.83 24.30 -15.59
N ALA A 267 27.69 24.37 -16.24
CA ALA A 267 27.39 25.42 -17.23
C ALA A 267 27.46 26.83 -16.61
N LYS A 268 27.00 27.00 -15.37
CA LYS A 268 27.07 28.30 -14.66
C LYS A 268 28.49 28.64 -14.25
N LYS A 269 29.34 27.70 -13.90
CA LYS A 269 30.77 27.89 -13.60
C LYS A 269 31.56 28.25 -14.85
N VAL A 270 31.29 27.58 -15.96
CA VAL A 270 31.96 27.85 -17.25
C VAL A 270 31.60 29.23 -17.78
N LEU A 271 30.32 29.64 -17.70
CA LEU A 271 29.85 30.95 -18.14
C LEU A 271 30.42 32.11 -17.28
N THR A 272 30.49 31.94 -15.95
CA THR A 272 31.08 32.92 -15.05
C THR A 272 32.59 33.01 -15.22
N GLY A 273 33.28 31.92 -15.50
CA GLY A 273 34.73 31.90 -15.82
C GLY A 273 35.04 32.62 -17.14
N ARG A 274 34.21 32.41 -18.17
CA ARG A 274 34.32 33.05 -19.47
C ARG A 274 34.06 34.57 -19.39
N ARG A 275 33.06 35.01 -18.63
CA ARG A 275 32.74 36.41 -18.39
C ARG A 275 33.85 37.14 -17.61
N LYS A 276 34.47 36.49 -16.61
CA LYS A 276 35.63 37.06 -15.90
C LYS A 276 36.87 37.18 -16.78
N LYS A 277 37.11 36.24 -17.73
CA LYS A 277 38.21 36.33 -18.69
C LYS A 277 38.01 37.51 -19.69
N LEU A 278 36.78 37.65 -20.22
CA LEU A 278 36.44 38.73 -21.14
C LEU A 278 36.59 40.13 -20.48
N ASN A 279 36.12 40.30 -19.23
CA ASN A 279 36.26 41.57 -18.51
C ASN A 279 37.74 41.92 -18.14
N ARG A 280 38.63 40.91 -18.04
CA ARG A 280 40.06 41.18 -17.85
C ARG A 280 40.79 41.55 -19.13
N GLN A 281 40.27 41.17 -20.29
CA GLN A 281 40.85 41.53 -21.59
C GLN A 281 40.38 42.90 -22.10
N SER A 282 39.27 43.44 -21.57
CA SER A 282 38.74 44.77 -21.91
C SER A 282 39.24 45.88 -20.98
N SER A 283 40.02 45.55 -19.94
CA SER A 283 40.60 46.52 -18.98
C SER A 283 42.13 46.66 -19.08
N ASN A 284 42.74 46.04 -20.08
CA ASN A 284 44.07 46.30 -20.57
C ASN A 284 44.04 46.90 -21.99
#